data_a94acd82b10517c639a8926b1095fd32
#
_entry.id   a94acd82b10517c639a8926b1095fd32
#
_cell.length_a   1.000
_cell.length_b   1.000
_cell.length_c   1.000
_cell.angle_alpha   90.00
_cell.angle_beta   90.00
_cell.angle_gamma   90.00
#
_symmetry.space_group_name_H-M   'P 1'
#
loop_
_entity.id
_entity.type
_entity.pdbx_description
1 polymer ?
#
loop_
_entity_poly.entity_id
_entity_poly.type
_entity_poly.pdbx_seq_one_letter_code
_entity_poly.pdbx_strand_id
1 'polypeptide(L)'
;MGVVNVTPDSFSDGGRWFDTDAAVKRGLDLVVEGADLVDVGGESTRPGATRVPEDEELRRVVPVVRGLAAEGVVVSVDTMRASVAEAAVAAGAVLVNDVSGGLADPAMVPVVATAGVPFVVMHWRGFSEDMNRRAVYADVVGEVLAELAERMDAVVAGGIDPDRLVVDPGLGFAKAADHDLQLVAGLARLRAELGRPMLVAASRKRFLGRVLAGRAGSPPPARERDAATAAVTALAAREGAWAVRVHEVRASADAVRVARAVEGAGAGAAGADVTGARGAEGAV
;
A
#
# COMPACT_ATOMS: atom_id res chain seq x y z
N MET A 1 6.18 4.18 1.66
CA MET A 1 5.06 4.49 2.58
C MET A 1 5.25 3.68 3.85
N GLY A 2 5.49 4.37 4.98
CA GLY A 2 5.62 3.74 6.30
C GLY A 2 4.28 3.65 7.01
N VAL A 3 4.04 2.60 7.81
CA VAL A 3 2.75 2.35 8.48
C VAL A 3 2.81 2.74 9.96
N VAL A 4 1.86 3.56 10.41
CA VAL A 4 1.57 3.84 11.82
C VAL A 4 0.19 3.29 12.16
N ASN A 5 0.14 2.13 12.82
CA ASN A 5 -1.09 1.57 13.34
C ASN A 5 -1.39 2.14 14.72
N VAL A 6 -2.49 2.89 14.80
CA VAL A 6 -2.95 3.55 16.01
C VAL A 6 -3.94 2.64 16.74
N THR A 7 -3.45 1.44 17.11
CA THR A 7 -4.25 0.42 17.80
C THR A 7 -3.68 0.11 19.19
N PRO A 8 -4.50 -0.33 20.15
CA PRO A 8 -4.04 -0.61 21.54
C PRO A 8 -2.84 -1.55 21.60
N ASP A 9 -2.77 -2.53 20.69
CA ASP A 9 -1.70 -3.52 20.65
C ASP A 9 -0.38 -2.96 20.07
N SER A 10 -0.40 -1.77 19.47
CA SER A 10 0.76 -1.21 18.78
C SER A 10 1.65 -0.35 19.68
N PHE A 11 1.10 0.24 20.76
CA PHE A 11 1.79 1.20 21.61
C PHE A 11 1.61 0.95 23.12
N SER A 12 1.07 -0.21 23.54
CA SER A 12 0.82 -0.45 24.95
C SER A 12 1.89 -1.34 25.60
N ASP A 13 2.53 -0.82 26.61
CA ASP A 13 3.10 -1.60 27.73
C ASP A 13 1.99 -1.95 28.75
N GLY A 14 0.77 -2.29 28.28
CA GLY A 14 -0.36 -2.70 29.11
C GLY A 14 -1.29 -1.57 29.59
N GLY A 15 -1.23 -0.36 29.01
CA GLY A 15 -2.04 0.80 29.42
C GLY A 15 -3.31 1.00 28.58
N ARG A 16 -4.39 1.45 29.22
CA ARG A 16 -5.72 1.72 28.64
C ARG A 16 -5.79 3.02 27.82
N TRP A 17 -4.68 3.72 27.61
CA TRP A 17 -4.63 5.02 26.96
C TRP A 17 -3.71 4.93 25.74
N PHE A 18 -4.25 5.33 24.61
CA PHE A 18 -3.52 5.49 23.38
C PHE A 18 -2.59 6.72 23.52
N ASP A 19 -1.30 6.55 23.26
CA ASP A 19 -0.31 7.63 23.31
C ASP A 19 -0.13 8.24 21.92
N THR A 20 -0.76 9.40 21.70
CA THR A 20 -0.64 10.18 20.46
C THR A 20 0.81 10.57 20.20
N ASP A 21 1.56 10.96 21.22
CA ASP A 21 2.94 11.43 21.07
C ASP A 21 3.86 10.27 20.64
N ALA A 22 3.64 9.07 21.20
CA ALA A 22 4.36 7.88 20.75
C ALA A 22 4.07 7.52 19.28
N ALA A 23 2.83 7.68 18.82
CA ALA A 23 2.48 7.44 17.43
C ALA A 23 3.07 8.50 16.49
N VAL A 24 3.03 9.76 16.86
CA VAL A 24 3.68 10.85 16.11
C VAL A 24 5.19 10.60 16.05
N LYS A 25 5.81 10.31 17.20
CA LYS A 25 7.24 9.96 17.24
C LYS A 25 7.56 8.78 16.31
N ARG A 26 6.76 7.70 16.32
CA ARG A 26 6.97 6.59 15.42
C ARG A 26 6.88 7.00 13.95
N GLY A 27 5.94 7.86 13.59
CA GLY A 27 5.82 8.41 12.23
C GLY A 27 7.07 9.19 11.82
N LEU A 28 7.60 10.02 12.71
CA LEU A 28 8.87 10.75 12.48
C LEU A 28 10.06 9.80 12.34
N ASP A 29 10.15 8.77 13.18
CA ASP A 29 11.19 7.74 13.08
C ASP A 29 11.12 7.02 11.72
N LEU A 30 9.92 6.73 11.17
CA LEU A 30 9.75 6.14 9.84
C LEU A 30 10.28 7.06 8.72
N VAL A 31 10.10 8.38 8.84
CA VAL A 31 10.67 9.35 7.89
C VAL A 31 12.20 9.33 7.95
N VAL A 32 12.79 9.31 9.15
CA VAL A 32 14.25 9.18 9.33
C VAL A 32 14.76 7.84 8.79
N GLU A 33 13.96 6.76 8.86
CA GLU A 33 14.27 5.47 8.25
C GLU A 33 14.21 5.50 6.72
N GLY A 34 13.61 6.53 6.11
CA GLY A 34 13.54 6.75 4.66
C GLY A 34 12.13 6.60 4.06
N ALA A 35 11.06 6.75 4.85
CA ALA A 35 9.71 6.84 4.32
C ALA A 35 9.48 8.22 3.67
N ASP A 36 8.91 8.24 2.46
CA ASP A 36 8.49 9.48 1.76
C ASP A 36 7.12 9.95 2.25
N LEU A 37 6.29 9.03 2.74
CA LEU A 37 4.99 9.32 3.34
C LEU A 37 4.64 8.30 4.42
N VAL A 38 3.79 8.71 5.36
CA VAL A 38 3.35 7.91 6.49
C VAL A 38 1.84 7.66 6.39
N ASP A 39 1.43 6.39 6.49
CA ASP A 39 0.03 5.95 6.44
C ASP A 39 -0.48 5.66 7.84
N VAL A 40 -1.47 6.43 8.29
CA VAL A 40 -2.01 6.39 9.66
C VAL A 40 -3.35 5.68 9.65
N GLY A 41 -3.46 4.56 10.37
CA GLY A 41 -4.69 3.79 10.49
C GLY A 41 -5.11 3.54 11.94
N GLY A 42 -6.40 3.74 12.24
CA GLY A 42 -7.01 3.56 13.57
C GLY A 42 -7.69 2.22 13.79
N GLU A 43 -7.90 1.46 12.73
CA GLU A 43 -8.58 0.16 12.74
C GLU A 43 -7.67 -0.92 12.13
N SER A 44 -7.71 -2.13 12.69
CA SER A 44 -6.96 -3.25 12.12
C SER A 44 -7.74 -3.89 10.97
N THR A 45 -7.14 -3.96 9.79
CA THR A 45 -7.70 -4.66 8.62
C THR A 45 -7.23 -6.12 8.50
N ARG A 46 -6.56 -6.66 9.54
CA ARG A 46 -6.10 -8.06 9.54
C ARG A 46 -7.27 -9.02 9.54
N PRO A 47 -7.11 -10.24 8.95
CA PRO A 47 -8.14 -11.27 8.99
C PRO A 47 -8.64 -11.54 10.41
N GLY A 48 -9.98 -11.46 10.61
CA GLY A 48 -10.60 -11.70 11.91
C GLY A 48 -10.57 -10.51 12.88
N ALA A 49 -10.05 -9.35 12.47
CA ALA A 49 -10.10 -8.15 13.29
C ALA A 49 -11.54 -7.62 13.42
N THR A 50 -11.92 -7.26 14.64
CA THR A 50 -13.20 -6.60 14.93
C THR A 50 -13.07 -5.10 14.64
N ARG A 51 -14.08 -4.51 14.01
CA ARG A 51 -14.14 -3.08 13.75
C ARG A 51 -14.29 -2.30 15.05
N VAL A 52 -13.60 -1.16 15.14
CA VAL A 52 -13.76 -0.23 16.27
C VAL A 52 -14.93 0.74 16.01
N PRO A 53 -15.55 1.32 17.05
CA PRO A 53 -16.51 2.41 16.89
C PRO A 53 -15.89 3.61 16.15
N GLU A 54 -16.72 4.36 15.42
CA GLU A 54 -16.28 5.50 14.60
C GLU A 54 -15.61 6.61 15.44
N ASP A 55 -16.21 6.94 16.56
CA ASP A 55 -15.69 7.94 17.50
C ASP A 55 -14.33 7.54 18.08
N GLU A 56 -14.11 6.24 18.25
CA GLU A 56 -12.82 5.71 18.66
C GLU A 56 -11.77 5.83 17.56
N GLU A 57 -12.12 5.53 16.31
CA GLU A 57 -11.21 5.69 15.16
C GLU A 57 -10.82 7.16 14.97
N LEU A 58 -11.79 8.08 15.04
CA LEU A 58 -11.55 9.52 14.99
C LEU A 58 -10.60 9.99 16.09
N ARG A 59 -10.80 9.53 17.33
CA ARG A 59 -9.94 9.89 18.46
C ARG A 59 -8.51 9.39 18.31
N ARG A 60 -8.32 8.26 17.65
CA ARG A 60 -6.99 7.68 17.40
C ARG A 60 -6.27 8.41 16.26
N VAL A 61 -6.93 8.56 15.13
CA VAL A 61 -6.31 8.98 13.86
C VAL A 61 -6.06 10.48 13.79
N VAL A 62 -7.09 11.30 14.09
CA VAL A 62 -7.04 12.74 13.81
C VAL A 62 -5.91 13.48 14.56
N PRO A 63 -5.64 13.22 15.85
CA PRO A 63 -4.54 13.88 16.54
C PRO A 63 -3.16 13.49 15.98
N VAL A 64 -2.98 12.23 15.57
CA VAL A 64 -1.71 11.73 14.99
C VAL A 64 -1.47 12.35 13.62
N VAL A 65 -2.50 12.37 12.75
CA VAL A 65 -2.42 13.04 11.44
C VAL A 65 -2.02 14.50 11.61
N ARG A 66 -2.70 15.22 12.51
CA ARG A 66 -2.40 16.64 12.79
C ARG A 66 -0.96 16.83 13.29
N GLY A 67 -0.51 16.01 14.22
CA GLY A 67 0.86 16.08 14.76
C GLY A 67 1.91 15.85 13.68
N LEU A 68 1.76 14.83 12.85
CA LEU A 68 2.67 14.54 11.75
C LEU A 68 2.65 15.64 10.67
N ALA A 69 1.48 16.12 10.29
CA ALA A 69 1.34 17.19 9.30
C ALA A 69 1.96 18.49 9.78
N ALA A 70 1.87 18.82 11.08
CA ALA A 70 2.52 19.98 11.67
C ALA A 70 4.06 19.92 11.59
N GLU A 71 4.64 18.72 11.59
CA GLU A 71 6.07 18.46 11.40
C GLU A 71 6.48 18.37 9.90
N GLY A 72 5.56 18.67 8.97
CA GLY A 72 5.81 18.66 7.54
C GLY A 72 5.86 17.26 6.91
N VAL A 73 5.38 16.22 7.60
CA VAL A 73 5.30 14.87 7.07
C VAL A 73 4.16 14.77 6.07
N VAL A 74 4.38 14.11 4.93
CA VAL A 74 3.33 13.74 3.99
C VAL A 74 2.51 12.60 4.58
N VAL A 75 1.24 12.84 4.91
CA VAL A 75 0.40 11.89 5.62
C VAL A 75 -0.71 11.34 4.73
N SER A 76 -0.85 10.01 4.75
CA SER A 76 -1.99 9.24 4.25
C SER A 76 -2.87 8.80 5.42
N VAL A 77 -4.17 8.68 5.21
CA VAL A 77 -5.09 8.07 6.19
C VAL A 77 -5.60 6.73 5.66
N ASP A 78 -5.41 5.64 6.44
CA ASP A 78 -5.95 4.30 6.18
C ASP A 78 -7.30 4.15 6.91
N THR A 79 -8.40 4.28 6.17
CA THR A 79 -9.75 4.17 6.71
C THR A 79 -10.77 3.78 5.67
N MET A 80 -11.81 3.06 6.10
CA MET A 80 -13.00 2.72 5.31
C MET A 80 -14.22 3.59 5.66
N ARG A 81 -14.05 4.65 6.48
CA ARG A 81 -15.13 5.56 6.89
C ARG A 81 -14.94 6.96 6.32
N ALA A 82 -15.96 7.46 5.65
CA ALA A 82 -15.95 8.79 5.05
C ALA A 82 -15.73 9.91 6.07
N SER A 83 -16.37 9.82 7.23
CA SER A 83 -16.23 10.78 8.33
C SER A 83 -14.80 10.87 8.87
N VAL A 84 -14.11 9.73 8.98
CA VAL A 84 -12.70 9.68 9.40
C VAL A 84 -11.79 10.24 8.30
N ALA A 85 -12.05 9.92 7.03
CA ALA A 85 -11.32 10.47 5.90
C ALA A 85 -11.44 11.99 5.84
N GLU A 86 -12.65 12.53 5.96
CA GLU A 86 -12.92 13.98 5.98
C GLU A 86 -12.17 14.68 7.11
N ALA A 87 -12.28 14.16 8.34
CA ALA A 87 -11.62 14.72 9.51
C ALA A 87 -10.09 14.64 9.42
N ALA A 88 -9.55 13.55 8.85
CA ALA A 88 -8.12 13.39 8.66
C ALA A 88 -7.58 14.34 7.59
N VAL A 89 -8.29 14.54 6.47
CA VAL A 89 -7.91 15.54 5.45
C VAL A 89 -7.95 16.94 6.04
N ALA A 90 -8.98 17.29 6.81
CA ALA A 90 -9.03 18.56 7.52
C ALA A 90 -7.90 18.72 8.55
N ALA A 91 -7.34 17.64 9.07
CA ALA A 91 -6.19 17.62 9.97
C ALA A 91 -4.83 17.67 9.25
N GLY A 92 -4.79 17.54 7.91
CA GLY A 92 -3.59 17.65 7.10
C GLY A 92 -3.19 16.38 6.33
N ALA A 93 -4.01 15.32 6.31
CA ALA A 93 -3.79 14.19 5.42
C ALA A 93 -3.96 14.64 3.95
N VAL A 94 -3.08 14.18 3.08
CA VAL A 94 -3.07 14.55 1.65
C VAL A 94 -3.37 13.36 0.73
N LEU A 95 -3.69 12.19 1.27
CA LEU A 95 -4.08 10.99 0.55
C LEU A 95 -5.04 10.18 1.42
N VAL A 96 -6.06 9.60 0.80
CA VAL A 96 -6.96 8.63 1.46
C VAL A 96 -6.67 7.24 0.92
N ASN A 97 -6.34 6.33 1.82
CA ASN A 97 -6.09 4.92 1.54
C ASN A 97 -7.27 4.10 2.08
N ASP A 98 -8.19 3.70 1.19
CA ASP A 98 -9.36 2.89 1.55
C ASP A 98 -9.24 1.48 0.98
N VAL A 99 -9.01 0.51 1.88
CA VAL A 99 -8.88 -0.91 1.52
C VAL A 99 -10.16 -1.50 0.89
N SER A 100 -11.30 -0.81 1.00
CA SER A 100 -12.53 -1.20 0.32
C SER A 100 -12.71 -0.53 -1.05
N GLY A 101 -11.88 0.46 -1.38
CA GLY A 101 -12.04 1.27 -2.59
C GLY A 101 -13.37 2.02 -2.62
N GLY A 102 -13.90 2.45 -1.48
CA GLY A 102 -15.18 3.15 -1.33
C GLY A 102 -16.41 2.24 -1.31
N LEU A 103 -16.23 0.91 -1.18
CA LEU A 103 -17.36 -0.03 -1.11
C LEU A 103 -17.94 -0.20 0.30
N ALA A 104 -17.15 0.07 1.34
CA ALA A 104 -17.58 -0.10 2.73
C ALA A 104 -18.47 1.06 3.22
N ASP A 105 -18.27 2.26 2.69
CA ASP A 105 -19.03 3.46 3.04
C ASP A 105 -19.42 4.22 1.77
N PRO A 106 -20.73 4.32 1.44
CA PRO A 106 -21.20 5.01 0.23
C PRO A 106 -20.89 6.51 0.21
N ALA A 107 -20.59 7.13 1.36
CA ALA A 107 -20.20 8.53 1.46
C ALA A 107 -18.71 8.77 1.15
N MET A 108 -17.88 7.71 1.09
CA MET A 108 -16.43 7.85 0.87
C MET A 108 -16.10 8.56 -0.44
N VAL A 109 -16.68 8.09 -1.55
CA VAL A 109 -16.39 8.67 -2.87
C VAL A 109 -16.77 10.15 -2.96
N PRO A 110 -17.99 10.58 -2.56
CA PRO A 110 -18.35 12.00 -2.50
C PRO A 110 -17.41 12.86 -1.63
N VAL A 111 -17.02 12.35 -0.46
CA VAL A 111 -16.11 13.07 0.46
C VAL A 111 -14.73 13.26 -0.18
N VAL A 112 -14.15 12.21 -0.74
CA VAL A 112 -12.82 12.29 -1.38
C VAL A 112 -12.86 13.17 -2.63
N ALA A 113 -13.91 13.08 -3.45
CA ALA A 113 -14.10 13.92 -4.61
C ALA A 113 -14.15 15.42 -4.22
N THR A 114 -14.88 15.74 -3.15
CA THR A 114 -14.97 17.12 -2.61
C THR A 114 -13.63 17.59 -2.05
N ALA A 115 -12.91 16.73 -1.32
CA ALA A 115 -11.61 17.05 -0.75
C ALA A 115 -10.52 17.23 -1.83
N GLY A 116 -10.69 16.61 -3.01
CA GLY A 116 -9.77 16.72 -4.13
C GLY A 116 -8.38 16.13 -3.85
N VAL A 117 -8.26 15.17 -2.93
CA VAL A 117 -7.00 14.47 -2.62
C VAL A 117 -6.89 13.16 -3.39
N PRO A 118 -5.68 12.62 -3.61
CA PRO A 118 -5.49 11.29 -4.17
C PRO A 118 -6.21 10.21 -3.35
N PHE A 119 -6.69 9.18 -4.06
CA PHE A 119 -7.45 8.07 -3.49
C PHE A 119 -6.86 6.73 -3.89
N VAL A 120 -6.54 5.88 -2.92
CA VAL A 120 -6.13 4.51 -3.17
C VAL A 120 -7.36 3.62 -3.30
N VAL A 121 -7.51 3.03 -4.47
CA VAL A 121 -8.54 2.03 -4.78
C VAL A 121 -7.92 0.66 -4.70
N MET A 122 -8.21 -0.09 -3.62
CA MET A 122 -7.72 -1.44 -3.47
C MET A 122 -8.75 -2.47 -3.96
N HIS A 123 -8.27 -3.56 -4.55
CA HIS A 123 -9.10 -4.72 -4.86
C HIS A 123 -9.62 -5.38 -3.59
N TRP A 124 -10.95 -5.41 -3.43
CA TRP A 124 -11.61 -5.86 -2.22
C TRP A 124 -12.82 -6.74 -2.52
N ARG A 125 -12.91 -7.89 -1.86
CA ARG A 125 -14.04 -8.82 -1.93
C ARG A 125 -14.64 -9.08 -0.54
N GLY A 126 -14.89 -8.03 0.24
CA GLY A 126 -15.57 -8.08 1.53
C GLY A 126 -14.70 -7.89 2.76
N PHE A 127 -15.34 -7.73 3.91
CA PHE A 127 -14.71 -7.47 5.19
C PHE A 127 -13.82 -8.63 5.68
N SER A 128 -12.92 -8.31 6.60
CA SER A 128 -11.91 -9.23 7.14
C SER A 128 -12.47 -10.54 7.70
N GLU A 129 -13.72 -10.54 8.17
CA GLU A 129 -14.41 -11.72 8.70
C GLU A 129 -14.71 -12.76 7.62
N ASP A 130 -15.11 -12.33 6.41
CA ASP A 130 -15.58 -13.20 5.32
C ASP A 130 -14.61 -13.34 4.15
N MET A 131 -13.60 -12.50 4.06
CA MET A 131 -12.74 -12.40 2.88
C MET A 131 -12.06 -13.71 2.47
N ASN A 132 -11.74 -14.59 3.43
CA ASN A 132 -11.10 -15.88 3.13
C ASN A 132 -12.02 -16.83 2.34
N ARG A 133 -13.35 -16.76 2.53
CA ARG A 133 -14.33 -17.56 1.78
C ARG A 133 -14.47 -17.09 0.35
N ARG A 134 -14.10 -15.84 0.07
CA ARG A 134 -14.20 -15.20 -1.25
C ARG A 134 -12.91 -15.31 -2.07
N ALA A 135 -11.89 -15.99 -1.53
CA ALA A 135 -10.60 -16.22 -2.19
C ALA A 135 -10.69 -17.33 -3.27
N VAL A 136 -11.64 -17.22 -4.19
CA VAL A 136 -11.89 -18.16 -5.29
C VAL A 136 -11.66 -17.42 -6.61
N TYR A 137 -10.68 -17.90 -7.40
CA TYR A 137 -10.30 -17.33 -8.69
C TYR A 137 -9.99 -18.45 -9.69
N ALA A 138 -10.40 -18.26 -10.93
CA ALA A 138 -9.94 -19.06 -12.05
C ALA A 138 -8.64 -18.47 -12.66
N ASP A 139 -8.58 -17.13 -12.77
CA ASP A 139 -7.40 -16.33 -13.17
C ASP A 139 -7.33 -15.12 -12.25
N VAL A 140 -6.56 -15.21 -11.15
CA VAL A 140 -6.49 -14.15 -10.16
C VAL A 140 -5.99 -12.82 -10.73
N VAL A 141 -5.05 -12.83 -11.67
CA VAL A 141 -4.52 -11.60 -12.26
C VAL A 141 -5.57 -10.94 -13.17
N GLY A 142 -6.21 -11.72 -14.03
CA GLY A 142 -7.25 -11.23 -14.93
C GLY A 142 -8.50 -10.76 -14.19
N GLU A 143 -8.95 -11.49 -13.16
CA GLU A 143 -10.11 -11.12 -12.37
C GLU A 143 -9.86 -9.87 -11.52
N VAL A 144 -8.70 -9.77 -10.85
CA VAL A 144 -8.31 -8.56 -10.10
C VAL A 144 -8.21 -7.34 -11.01
N LEU A 145 -7.67 -7.52 -12.21
CA LEU A 145 -7.59 -6.46 -13.20
C LEU A 145 -8.98 -5.95 -13.61
N ALA A 146 -9.89 -6.87 -13.96
CA ALA A 146 -11.25 -6.52 -14.37
C ALA A 146 -12.03 -5.82 -13.23
N GLU A 147 -11.96 -6.36 -12.01
CA GLU A 147 -12.66 -5.81 -10.84
C GLU A 147 -12.10 -4.45 -10.41
N LEU A 148 -10.77 -4.24 -10.51
CA LEU A 148 -10.18 -2.92 -10.26
C LEU A 148 -10.56 -1.91 -11.34
N ALA A 149 -10.58 -2.29 -12.61
CA ALA A 149 -11.00 -1.41 -13.70
C ALA A 149 -12.47 -0.96 -13.51
N GLU A 150 -13.38 -1.91 -13.23
CA GLU A 150 -14.77 -1.60 -12.91
C GLU A 150 -14.89 -0.65 -11.70
N ARG A 151 -14.08 -0.90 -10.66
CA ARG A 151 -14.10 -0.05 -9.48
C ARG A 151 -13.57 1.36 -9.75
N MET A 152 -12.49 1.48 -10.54
CA MET A 152 -11.96 2.77 -10.98
C MET A 152 -13.04 3.57 -11.75
N ASP A 153 -13.73 2.94 -12.70
CA ASP A 153 -14.80 3.58 -13.44
C ASP A 153 -15.92 4.08 -12.53
N ALA A 154 -16.30 3.28 -11.54
CA ALA A 154 -17.33 3.64 -10.56
C ALA A 154 -16.94 4.84 -9.69
N VAL A 155 -15.68 4.91 -9.20
CA VAL A 155 -15.23 6.05 -8.37
C VAL A 155 -15.04 7.32 -9.21
N VAL A 156 -14.62 7.21 -10.46
CA VAL A 156 -14.55 8.34 -11.41
C VAL A 156 -15.96 8.86 -11.72
N ALA A 157 -16.92 7.98 -11.99
CA ALA A 157 -18.32 8.35 -12.16
C ALA A 157 -18.90 9.03 -10.91
N GLY A 158 -18.37 8.70 -9.72
CA GLY A 158 -18.70 9.34 -8.45
C GLY A 158 -18.04 10.69 -8.21
N GLY A 159 -17.22 11.18 -9.15
CA GLY A 159 -16.62 12.52 -9.14
C GLY A 159 -15.15 12.60 -8.74
N ILE A 160 -14.47 11.46 -8.51
CA ILE A 160 -13.02 11.49 -8.26
C ILE A 160 -12.29 11.69 -9.59
N ASP A 161 -11.35 12.64 -9.62
CA ASP A 161 -10.48 12.88 -10.75
C ASP A 161 -9.65 11.62 -11.06
N PRO A 162 -9.72 11.07 -12.29
CA PRO A 162 -8.96 9.88 -12.66
C PRO A 162 -7.45 10.03 -12.44
N ASP A 163 -6.88 11.23 -12.56
CA ASP A 163 -5.44 11.45 -12.35
C ASP A 163 -5.04 11.46 -10.86
N ARG A 164 -6.01 11.39 -9.96
CA ARG A 164 -5.81 11.24 -8.51
C ARG A 164 -6.00 9.82 -8.01
N LEU A 165 -6.21 8.85 -8.91
CA LEU A 165 -6.34 7.45 -8.53
C LEU A 165 -4.98 6.76 -8.39
N VAL A 166 -4.84 6.02 -7.30
CA VAL A 166 -3.77 5.04 -7.07
C VAL A 166 -4.44 3.68 -6.92
N VAL A 167 -3.91 2.63 -7.52
CA VAL A 167 -4.48 1.28 -7.44
C VAL A 167 -3.66 0.38 -6.53
N ASP A 168 -4.31 -0.54 -5.81
CA ASP A 168 -3.64 -1.59 -5.02
C ASP A 168 -4.26 -2.95 -5.37
N PRO A 169 -3.49 -3.96 -5.81
CA PRO A 169 -4.00 -5.30 -6.14
C PRO A 169 -4.54 -6.05 -4.92
N GLY A 170 -4.41 -5.53 -3.71
CA GLY A 170 -4.98 -6.09 -2.49
C GLY A 170 -4.34 -7.41 -2.07
N LEU A 171 -3.01 -7.51 -2.08
CA LEU A 171 -2.31 -8.70 -1.59
C LEU A 171 -2.77 -9.07 -0.19
N GLY A 172 -3.09 -10.34 0.05
CA GLY A 172 -3.55 -10.86 1.34
C GLY A 172 -5.01 -10.54 1.70
N PHE A 173 -5.76 -9.84 0.83
CA PHE A 173 -7.20 -9.59 0.99
C PHE A 173 -7.99 -10.49 0.04
N ALA A 174 -8.85 -11.36 0.60
CA ALA A 174 -9.61 -12.36 -0.16
C ALA A 174 -8.75 -13.17 -1.13
N LYS A 175 -7.54 -13.56 -0.72
CA LYS A 175 -6.55 -14.26 -1.54
C LYS A 175 -5.87 -15.39 -0.77
N ALA A 176 -5.66 -16.52 -1.44
CA ALA A 176 -4.76 -17.57 -0.96
C ALA A 176 -3.29 -17.18 -1.25
N ALA A 177 -2.33 -17.85 -0.61
CA ALA A 177 -0.92 -17.50 -0.77
C ALA A 177 -0.44 -17.62 -2.22
N ASP A 178 -0.94 -18.60 -2.97
CA ASP A 178 -0.58 -18.81 -4.37
C ASP A 178 -1.16 -17.68 -5.27
N HIS A 179 -2.35 -17.16 -4.93
CA HIS A 179 -2.93 -15.98 -5.58
C HIS A 179 -2.07 -14.73 -5.36
N ASP A 180 -1.57 -14.52 -4.13
CA ASP A 180 -0.69 -13.40 -3.82
C ASP A 180 0.62 -13.48 -4.61
N LEU A 181 1.22 -14.67 -4.75
CA LEU A 181 2.44 -14.87 -5.54
C LEU A 181 2.20 -14.62 -7.05
N GLN A 182 1.06 -15.06 -7.59
CA GLN A 182 0.68 -14.79 -8.98
C GLN A 182 0.48 -13.29 -9.23
N LEU A 183 -0.14 -12.58 -8.28
CA LEU A 183 -0.28 -11.11 -8.37
C LEU A 183 1.06 -10.40 -8.32
N VAL A 184 1.98 -10.81 -7.44
CA VAL A 184 3.35 -10.26 -7.41
C VAL A 184 4.06 -10.50 -8.76
N ALA A 185 3.92 -11.68 -9.34
CA ALA A 185 4.47 -11.98 -10.66
C ALA A 185 3.77 -11.20 -11.80
N GLY A 186 2.50 -10.82 -11.60
CA GLY A 186 1.67 -10.09 -12.57
C GLY A 186 1.71 -8.56 -12.44
N LEU A 187 2.53 -7.97 -11.55
CA LEU A 187 2.52 -6.53 -11.29
C LEU A 187 2.75 -5.68 -12.54
N ALA A 188 3.67 -6.08 -13.42
CA ALA A 188 3.92 -5.39 -14.68
C ALA A 188 2.65 -5.31 -15.55
N ARG A 189 1.93 -6.43 -15.69
CA ARG A 189 0.68 -6.52 -16.44
C ARG A 189 -0.40 -5.64 -15.82
N LEU A 190 -0.62 -5.76 -14.51
CA LEU A 190 -1.60 -4.96 -13.78
C LEU A 190 -1.33 -3.45 -13.95
N ARG A 191 -0.08 -3.02 -13.79
CA ARG A 191 0.31 -1.62 -13.98
C ARG A 191 0.08 -1.14 -15.41
N ALA A 192 0.46 -1.94 -16.40
CA ALA A 192 0.34 -1.56 -17.80
C ALA A 192 -1.14 -1.44 -18.23
N GLU A 193 -1.99 -2.40 -17.83
CA GLU A 193 -3.39 -2.43 -18.26
C GLU A 193 -4.27 -1.45 -17.44
N LEU A 194 -4.00 -1.23 -16.13
CA LEU A 194 -4.74 -0.24 -15.34
C LEU A 194 -4.28 1.20 -15.60
N GLY A 195 -3.04 1.42 -16.07
CA GLY A 195 -2.53 2.73 -16.45
C GLY A 195 -2.48 3.76 -15.31
N ARG A 196 -2.42 3.31 -14.07
CA ARG A 196 -2.41 4.16 -12.87
C ARG A 196 -1.21 3.87 -11.97
N PRO A 197 -0.77 4.85 -11.13
CA PRO A 197 0.20 4.59 -10.07
C PRO A 197 -0.27 3.42 -9.20
N MET A 198 0.65 2.50 -8.87
CA MET A 198 0.31 1.29 -8.12
C MET A 198 0.99 1.27 -6.76
N LEU A 199 0.19 1.08 -5.71
CA LEU A 199 0.64 0.78 -4.35
C LEU A 199 0.72 -0.73 -4.16
N VAL A 200 1.83 -1.22 -3.60
CA VAL A 200 2.02 -2.65 -3.30
C VAL A 200 2.24 -2.84 -1.80
N ALA A 201 1.31 -3.51 -1.14
CA ALA A 201 1.32 -3.75 0.30
C ALA A 201 1.55 -5.23 0.61
N ALA A 202 2.80 -5.70 0.56
CA ALA A 202 3.18 -7.09 0.86
C ALA A 202 3.67 -7.32 2.30
N SER A 203 3.90 -6.24 3.06
CA SER A 203 4.64 -6.26 4.32
C SER A 203 4.07 -7.22 5.37
N ARG A 204 4.89 -8.18 5.79
CA ARG A 204 4.61 -9.18 6.83
C ARG A 204 3.42 -10.09 6.56
N LYS A 205 2.87 -10.08 5.31
CA LYS A 205 1.65 -10.83 4.96
C LYS A 205 1.86 -12.34 5.01
N ARG A 206 0.74 -13.08 5.13
CA ARG A 206 0.75 -14.53 5.39
C ARG A 206 1.41 -15.34 4.28
N PHE A 207 1.29 -14.91 3.03
CA PHE A 207 1.90 -15.60 1.90
C PHE A 207 3.44 -15.64 2.01
N LEU A 208 4.07 -14.57 2.52
CA LEU A 208 5.52 -14.55 2.80
C LEU A 208 5.88 -15.61 3.86
N GLY A 209 5.07 -15.69 4.92
CA GLY A 209 5.27 -16.72 5.93
C GLY A 209 5.20 -18.14 5.36
N ARG A 210 4.28 -18.40 4.41
CA ARG A 210 4.16 -19.69 3.74
C ARG A 210 5.39 -20.00 2.88
N VAL A 211 5.90 -19.03 2.16
CA VAL A 211 7.14 -19.18 1.37
C VAL A 211 8.33 -19.53 2.30
N LEU A 212 8.46 -18.82 3.41
CA LEU A 212 9.54 -18.99 4.38
C LEU A 212 9.45 -20.30 5.18
N ALA A 213 8.26 -20.86 5.35
CA ALA A 213 8.06 -22.13 6.07
C ALA A 213 8.73 -23.31 5.37
N GLY A 214 9.00 -23.23 4.06
CA GLY A 214 9.58 -24.30 3.28
C GLY A 214 8.74 -25.59 3.32
N ARG A 215 9.38 -26.75 3.12
CA ARG A 215 8.69 -28.06 3.02
C ARG A 215 8.23 -28.65 4.35
N ALA A 216 8.80 -28.25 5.48
CA ALA A 216 8.61 -28.93 6.76
C ALA A 216 8.45 -28.01 7.97
N GLY A 217 8.39 -26.69 7.79
CA GLY A 217 8.39 -25.73 8.88
C GLY A 217 7.06 -25.03 9.13
N SER A 218 6.88 -24.53 10.34
CA SER A 218 5.83 -23.56 10.63
C SER A 218 6.20 -22.18 10.08
N PRO A 219 5.21 -21.38 9.59
CA PRO A 219 5.47 -20.03 9.15
C PRO A 219 6.08 -19.18 10.29
N PRO A 220 7.16 -18.43 10.03
CA PRO A 220 7.74 -17.56 11.04
C PRO A 220 6.74 -16.48 11.47
N PRO A 221 6.87 -15.92 12.69
CA PRO A 221 6.09 -14.78 13.16
C PRO A 221 6.15 -13.60 12.18
N ALA A 222 5.12 -12.75 12.19
CA ALA A 222 5.01 -11.65 11.22
C ALA A 222 6.25 -10.73 11.20
N ARG A 223 6.81 -10.42 12.36
CA ARG A 223 8.00 -9.54 12.50
C ARG A 223 9.28 -10.14 11.91
N GLU A 224 9.36 -11.45 11.77
CA GLU A 224 10.50 -12.15 11.18
C GLU A 224 10.41 -12.23 9.63
N ARG A 225 9.37 -11.65 9.02
CA ARG A 225 9.17 -11.64 7.56
C ARG A 225 9.68 -10.37 6.88
N ASP A 226 10.41 -9.50 7.59
CA ASP A 226 10.83 -8.20 7.05
C ASP A 226 11.85 -8.35 5.92
N ALA A 227 12.77 -9.33 5.98
CA ALA A 227 13.67 -9.63 4.88
C ALA A 227 12.93 -10.09 3.61
N ALA A 228 11.90 -10.94 3.76
CA ALA A 228 11.06 -11.35 2.63
C ALA A 228 10.19 -10.19 2.11
N THR A 229 9.78 -9.28 2.98
CA THR A 229 9.12 -8.03 2.59
C THR A 229 10.04 -7.19 1.71
N ALA A 230 11.31 -6.99 2.10
CA ALA A 230 12.28 -6.24 1.32
C ALA A 230 12.55 -6.88 -0.05
N ALA A 231 12.58 -8.22 -0.13
CA ALA A 231 12.70 -8.93 -1.41
C ALA A 231 11.52 -8.62 -2.35
N VAL A 232 10.26 -8.71 -1.86
CA VAL A 232 9.08 -8.34 -2.67
C VAL A 232 9.08 -6.84 -2.99
N THR A 233 9.55 -5.99 -2.09
CA THR A 233 9.72 -4.55 -2.36
C THR A 233 10.64 -4.30 -3.55
N ALA A 234 11.79 -5.00 -3.64
CA ALA A 234 12.69 -4.88 -4.78
C ALA A 234 12.02 -5.33 -6.09
N LEU A 235 11.26 -6.44 -6.07
CA LEU A 235 10.50 -6.90 -7.23
C LEU A 235 9.44 -5.87 -7.65
N ALA A 236 8.64 -5.35 -6.70
CA ALA A 236 7.63 -4.35 -6.97
C ALA A 236 8.24 -3.06 -7.56
N ALA A 237 9.38 -2.61 -7.03
CA ALA A 237 10.10 -1.44 -7.53
C ALA A 237 10.58 -1.64 -8.98
N ARG A 238 11.13 -2.83 -9.32
CA ARG A 238 11.52 -3.18 -10.69
C ARG A 238 10.34 -3.17 -11.67
N GLU A 239 9.17 -3.62 -11.21
CA GLU A 239 7.95 -3.59 -12.02
C GLU A 239 7.27 -2.21 -12.05
N GLY A 240 7.93 -1.19 -11.49
CA GLY A 240 7.50 0.21 -11.55
C GLY A 240 6.35 0.55 -10.61
N ALA A 241 6.23 -0.13 -9.46
CA ALA A 241 5.32 0.30 -8.41
C ALA A 241 5.60 1.76 -8.01
N TRP A 242 4.55 2.56 -7.86
CA TRP A 242 4.64 3.93 -7.39
C TRP A 242 5.08 4.00 -5.93
N ALA A 243 4.51 3.13 -5.10
CA ALA A 243 4.88 3.02 -3.70
C ALA A 243 4.75 1.59 -3.18
N VAL A 244 5.47 1.30 -2.10
CA VAL A 244 5.31 0.09 -1.28
C VAL A 244 4.90 0.49 0.13
N ARG A 245 3.92 -0.21 0.70
CA ARG A 245 3.43 0.02 2.06
C ARG A 245 4.03 -0.98 3.03
N VAL A 246 4.85 -0.50 3.98
CA VAL A 246 5.71 -1.36 4.81
C VAL A 246 5.74 -0.94 6.28
N HIS A 247 5.93 -1.93 7.17
CA HIS A 247 6.10 -1.72 8.61
C HIS A 247 7.55 -1.44 8.99
N GLU A 248 8.51 -2.08 8.27
CA GLU A 248 9.94 -1.86 8.39
C GLU A 248 10.40 -1.08 7.16
N VAL A 249 10.80 0.18 7.38
CA VAL A 249 11.06 1.11 6.29
C VAL A 249 12.49 1.01 5.79
N ARG A 250 13.48 0.93 6.67
CA ARG A 250 14.91 1.02 6.28
C ARG A 250 15.30 0.00 5.21
N ALA A 251 15.06 -1.29 5.47
CA ALA A 251 15.41 -2.35 4.51
C ALA A 251 14.60 -2.24 3.21
N SER A 252 13.34 -1.78 3.30
CA SER A 252 12.49 -1.57 2.12
C SER A 252 12.95 -0.37 1.29
N ALA A 253 13.35 0.74 1.92
CA ALA A 253 13.94 1.90 1.24
C ALA A 253 15.24 1.54 0.53
N ASP A 254 16.11 0.75 1.19
CA ASP A 254 17.34 0.26 0.57
C ASP A 254 17.07 -0.66 -0.60
N ALA A 255 16.06 -1.55 -0.51
CA ALA A 255 15.63 -2.41 -1.61
C ALA A 255 15.15 -1.60 -2.83
N VAL A 256 14.38 -0.52 -2.62
CA VAL A 256 13.95 0.40 -3.69
C VAL A 256 15.14 1.12 -4.32
N ARG A 257 16.08 1.63 -3.51
CA ARG A 257 17.29 2.30 -4.01
C ARG A 257 18.14 1.37 -4.89
N VAL A 258 18.33 0.12 -4.45
CA VAL A 258 19.08 -0.88 -5.23
C VAL A 258 18.36 -1.22 -6.54
N ALA A 259 17.05 -1.45 -6.50
CA ALA A 259 16.27 -1.75 -7.72
C ALA A 259 16.38 -0.62 -8.75
N ARG A 260 16.23 0.64 -8.33
CA ARG A 260 16.38 1.82 -9.20
C ARG A 260 17.81 1.99 -9.75
N ALA A 261 18.84 1.72 -8.94
CA ALA A 261 20.23 1.81 -9.38
C ALA A 261 20.53 0.77 -10.48
N VAL A 262 20.01 -0.46 -10.35
CA VAL A 262 20.16 -1.52 -11.35
C VAL A 262 19.43 -1.15 -12.65
N GLU A 263 18.21 -0.60 -12.56
CA GLU A 263 17.43 -0.14 -13.72
C GLU A 263 18.18 0.97 -14.48
N GLY A 264 18.70 1.98 -13.77
CA GLY A 264 19.48 3.07 -14.35
C GLY A 264 20.77 2.60 -15.04
N ALA A 265 21.46 1.60 -14.48
CA ALA A 265 22.63 1.00 -15.10
C ALA A 265 22.32 0.25 -16.38
N GLY A 266 21.17 -0.45 -16.43
CA GLY A 266 20.69 -1.13 -17.65
C GLY A 266 20.31 -0.16 -18.78
N ALA A 267 19.65 0.93 -18.44
CA ALA A 267 19.30 1.97 -19.41
C ALA A 267 20.52 2.68 -20.01
N GLY A 268 21.57 2.92 -19.20
CA GLY A 268 22.85 3.48 -19.66
C GLY A 268 23.60 2.56 -20.63
N ALA A 269 23.57 1.25 -20.40
CA ALA A 269 24.19 0.26 -21.27
C ALA A 269 23.46 0.14 -22.63
N ALA A 270 22.13 0.20 -22.65
CA ALA A 270 21.32 0.16 -23.87
C ALA A 270 21.49 1.43 -24.73
N GLY A 271 21.77 2.59 -24.12
CA GLY A 271 22.05 3.84 -24.83
C GLY A 271 23.45 3.90 -25.48
N ALA A 272 24.43 3.18 -24.91
CA ALA A 272 25.78 3.14 -25.44
C ALA A 272 25.92 2.29 -26.72
N ASP A 273 25.10 1.24 -26.87
CA ASP A 273 25.12 0.36 -28.06
C ASP A 273 24.54 1.02 -29.32
N VAL A 274 23.61 1.98 -29.19
CA VAL A 274 23.00 2.68 -30.31
C VAL A 274 23.90 3.73 -30.94
N THR A 275 24.90 4.23 -30.22
CA THR A 275 25.87 5.23 -30.71
C THR A 275 27.11 4.61 -31.35
N GLY A 276 27.42 3.34 -31.11
CA GLY A 276 28.59 2.64 -31.69
C GLY A 276 28.41 2.13 -33.11
N ALA A 277 27.18 2.07 -33.66
CA ALA A 277 26.88 1.47 -34.96
C ALA A 277 26.87 2.44 -36.16
N ARG A 278 27.20 3.72 -35.97
CA ARG A 278 27.22 4.74 -37.08
C ARG A 278 28.59 5.24 -37.48
N GLY A 279 29.66 4.46 -37.22
CA GLY A 279 31.04 4.91 -37.47
C GLY A 279 31.90 4.02 -38.35
N ALA A 280 31.32 3.22 -39.28
CA ALA A 280 32.13 2.38 -40.18
C ALA A 280 31.52 2.19 -41.56
N GLU A 281 31.19 3.30 -42.26
CA GLU A 281 31.02 3.27 -43.73
C GLU A 281 31.43 4.64 -44.27
N GLY A 282 32.65 4.70 -44.83
CA GLY A 282 33.07 5.88 -45.59
C GLY A 282 34.57 6.13 -45.64
N ALA A 283 35.35 5.19 -46.18
CA ALA A 283 36.66 5.50 -46.78
C ALA A 283 37.09 4.37 -47.73
N VAL A 284 36.75 4.46 -49.00
CA VAL A 284 37.60 4.12 -50.16
C VAL A 284 37.12 4.95 -51.32
#